data_cb00cafc94523aa45acdb4959f9528fd
#
_entry.id   cb00cafc94523aa45acdb4959f9528fd
#
_cell.length_a   1.000
_cell.length_b   1.000
_cell.length_c   1.000
_cell.angle_alpha   90.00
_cell.angle_beta   90.00
_cell.angle_gamma   90.00
#
_symmetry.space_group_name_H-M   'P 1'
#
loop_
_entity.id
_entity.type
_entity.pdbx_description
1 polymer ?
#
loop_
_entity_poly.entity_id
_entity_poly.type
_entity_poly.pdbx_seq_one_letter_code
_entity_poly.pdbx_strand_id
1 'polypeptide(L)'
;LKGEAKILANFIIEGEKIFGVSVIKGKLNLGDEIEAFRKNKPIGKTKLVSLKVRAKTVNEVKKGQEAGMIFGPPLDFLVGDVVKSIL
;
A
#
# COMPACT_ATOMS: atom_id res chain seq x y z
N LEU A 1 10.02 7.95 8.52
CA LEU A 1 9.18 6.80 8.25
C LEU A 1 7.92 6.85 9.10
N LYS A 2 6.78 6.89 8.45
CA LYS A 2 5.50 7.03 9.13
C LYS A 2 4.80 5.69 9.32
N GLY A 3 4.86 4.82 8.34
CA GLY A 3 4.24 3.51 8.40
C GLY A 3 4.74 2.59 7.32
N GLU A 4 4.45 1.31 7.50
CA GLU A 4 4.95 0.25 6.64
C GLU A 4 3.87 -0.81 6.45
N ALA A 5 3.69 -1.28 5.23
CA ALA A 5 2.76 -2.36 4.94
C ALA A 5 3.39 -3.36 3.98
N LYS A 6 2.94 -4.60 4.08
CA LYS A 6 3.42 -5.69 3.24
C LYS A 6 2.33 -6.08 2.24
N ILE A 7 2.72 -6.26 0.99
CA ILE A 7 1.81 -6.72 -0.07
C ILE A 7 1.49 -8.19 0.14
N LEU A 8 0.22 -8.51 0.31
CA LEU A 8 -0.27 -9.88 0.51
C LEU A 8 -0.84 -10.48 -0.76
N ALA A 9 -1.46 -9.66 -1.60
CA ALA A 9 -2.16 -10.12 -2.78
C ALA A 9 -2.31 -8.98 -3.78
N ASN A 10 -2.55 -9.33 -5.04
CA ASN A 10 -2.89 -8.34 -6.04
C ASN A 10 -4.13 -8.79 -6.82
N PHE A 11 -4.94 -7.85 -7.21
CA PHE A 11 -6.18 -8.07 -7.95
C PHE A 11 -6.30 -7.05 -9.06
N ILE A 12 -6.98 -7.43 -10.13
CA ILE A 12 -7.38 -6.48 -11.16
C ILE A 12 -8.89 -6.47 -11.17
N ILE A 13 -9.50 -5.33 -10.86
CA ILE A 13 -10.94 -5.15 -10.87
C ILE A 13 -11.25 -3.95 -11.77
N GLU A 14 -12.02 -4.19 -12.83
CA GLU A 14 -12.38 -3.16 -13.80
C GLU A 14 -11.16 -2.39 -14.33
N GLY A 15 -10.09 -3.13 -14.61
CA GLY A 15 -8.86 -2.54 -15.14
C GLY A 15 -7.96 -1.87 -14.13
N GLU A 16 -8.35 -1.82 -12.85
CA GLU A 16 -7.52 -1.22 -11.81
C GLU A 16 -6.77 -2.27 -11.00
N LYS A 17 -5.50 -2.01 -10.74
CA LYS A 17 -4.68 -2.87 -9.88
C LYS A 17 -4.92 -2.51 -8.43
N ILE A 18 -5.47 -3.45 -7.67
CA ILE A 18 -5.73 -3.30 -6.25
C ILE A 18 -4.81 -4.24 -5.49
N PHE A 19 -4.14 -3.73 -4.48
CA PHE A 19 -3.22 -4.52 -3.67
C PHE A 19 -3.77 -4.73 -2.28
N GLY A 20 -3.90 -5.99 -1.87
CA GLY A 20 -4.21 -6.33 -0.48
C GLY A 20 -2.94 -6.23 0.33
N VAL A 21 -2.96 -5.47 1.41
CA VAL A 21 -1.79 -5.23 2.25
C VAL A 21 -2.09 -5.48 3.71
N SER A 22 -1.06 -5.79 4.49
CA SER A 22 -1.11 -5.83 5.94
C SER A 22 -0.20 -4.74 6.49
N VAL A 23 -0.74 -3.88 7.34
CA VAL A 23 0.05 -2.82 7.97
C VAL A 23 0.88 -3.44 9.09
N ILE A 24 2.20 -3.33 8.98
CA ILE A 24 3.13 -3.98 9.92
C ILE A 24 3.79 -3.00 10.89
N LYS A 25 3.80 -1.70 10.56
CA LYS A 25 4.33 -0.66 11.45
C LYS A 25 3.57 0.64 11.25
N GLY A 26 3.37 1.38 12.32
CA GLY A 26 2.83 2.73 12.28
C GLY A 26 1.48 2.82 11.60
N LYS A 27 1.34 3.79 10.72
CA LYS A 27 0.10 4.03 9.99
C LYS A 27 0.37 4.59 8.61
N LEU A 28 -0.58 4.37 7.70
CA LEU A 28 -0.57 4.96 6.37
C LEU A 28 -1.86 5.72 6.15
N ASN A 29 -1.77 6.84 5.47
CA ASN A 29 -2.92 7.70 5.18
C ASN A 29 -3.13 7.85 3.68
N LEU A 30 -4.37 8.05 3.30
CA LEU A 30 -4.71 8.39 1.93
C LEU A 30 -3.95 9.64 1.51
N GLY A 31 -3.33 9.61 0.34
CA GLY A 31 -2.52 10.71 -0.17
C GLY A 31 -1.04 10.65 0.20
N ASP A 32 -0.64 9.71 1.04
CA ASP A 32 0.76 9.58 1.43
C ASP A 32 1.65 9.27 0.23
N GLU A 33 2.85 9.80 0.27
CA GLU A 33 3.90 9.39 -0.65
C GLU A 33 4.49 8.07 -0.18
N ILE A 34 4.65 7.16 -1.13
CA ILE A 34 5.01 5.79 -0.86
C ILE A 34 6.31 5.45 -1.59
N GLU A 35 7.21 4.81 -0.88
CA GLU A 35 8.37 4.18 -1.49
C GLU A 35 8.24 2.66 -1.33
N ALA A 36 8.43 1.94 -2.42
CA ALA A 36 8.28 0.50 -2.45
C ALA A 36 9.65 -0.18 -2.40
N PHE A 37 9.72 -1.29 -1.70
CA PHE A 37 10.94 -2.05 -1.50
C PHE A 37 10.71 -3.53 -1.78
N ARG A 38 11.71 -4.15 -2.39
CA ARG A 38 11.76 -5.59 -2.60
C ARG A 38 13.08 -6.11 -2.07
N LYS A 39 13.02 -7.00 -1.06
CA LYS A 39 14.22 -7.51 -0.40
C LYS A 39 15.13 -6.38 0.06
N ASN A 40 14.54 -5.38 0.70
CA ASN A 40 15.22 -4.19 1.24
C ASN A 40 15.84 -3.25 0.20
N LYS A 41 15.52 -3.43 -1.08
CA LYS A 41 16.00 -2.54 -2.14
C LYS A 41 14.84 -1.71 -2.67
N PRO A 42 15.01 -0.39 -2.83
CA PRO A 42 13.96 0.43 -3.39
C PRO A 42 13.69 0.05 -4.84
N ILE A 43 12.41 -0.09 -5.18
CA ILE A 43 11.98 -0.43 -6.53
C ILE A 43 11.18 0.67 -7.20
N GLY A 44 10.78 1.70 -6.45
CA GLY A 44 10.10 2.83 -7.02
C GLY A 44 9.33 3.64 -6.00
N LYS A 45 8.77 4.74 -6.46
CA LYS A 45 7.96 5.64 -5.64
C LYS A 45 6.62 5.84 -6.29
N THR A 46 5.60 6.00 -5.46
CA THR A 46 4.24 6.21 -5.89
C THR A 46 3.46 6.96 -4.81
N LYS A 47 2.17 7.07 -4.97
CA LYS A 47 1.29 7.74 -4.00
C LYS A 47 0.10 6.83 -3.71
N LEU A 48 -0.37 6.84 -2.46
CA LEU A 48 -1.55 6.09 -2.06
C LEU A 48 -2.79 6.89 -2.47
N VAL A 49 -3.47 6.44 -3.52
CA VAL A 49 -4.60 7.18 -4.10
C VAL A 49 -5.96 6.61 -3.73
N SER A 50 -6.02 5.38 -3.24
CA SER A 50 -7.27 4.80 -2.73
C SER A 50 -6.96 3.85 -1.59
N LEU A 51 -7.79 3.89 -0.56
CA LEU A 51 -7.61 3.11 0.65
C LEU A 51 -8.97 2.62 1.14
N LYS A 52 -9.11 1.30 1.25
CA LYS A 52 -10.37 0.68 1.69
C LYS A 52 -10.10 -0.41 2.71
N VAL A 53 -10.96 -0.49 3.71
CA VAL A 53 -11.00 -1.57 4.67
C VAL A 53 -12.38 -2.18 4.61
N ARG A 54 -12.47 -3.48 4.28
CA ARG A 54 -13.74 -4.21 4.17
C ARG A 54 -14.71 -3.48 3.22
N ALA A 55 -14.21 -3.09 2.05
CA ALA A 55 -14.97 -2.40 1.00
C ALA A 55 -15.44 -0.99 1.37
N LYS A 56 -14.99 -0.43 2.49
CA LYS A 56 -15.31 0.94 2.89
C LYS A 56 -14.09 1.84 2.70
N THR A 57 -14.28 2.98 2.08
CA THR A 57 -13.23 3.99 1.96
C THR A 57 -12.88 4.53 3.33
N VAL A 58 -11.59 4.56 3.64
CA VAL A 58 -11.08 5.11 4.89
C VAL A 58 -9.93 6.06 4.57
N ASN A 59 -9.57 6.92 5.54
CA ASN A 59 -8.47 7.86 5.37
C ASN A 59 -7.16 7.35 5.98
N GLU A 60 -7.23 6.36 6.84
CA GLU A 60 -6.06 5.90 7.58
C GLU A 60 -6.18 4.42 7.91
N VAL A 61 -5.05 3.73 7.89
CA VAL A 61 -4.92 2.36 8.40
C VAL A 61 -3.72 2.28 9.32
N LYS A 62 -3.82 1.43 10.34
CA LYS A 62 -2.83 1.28 11.41
C LYS A 62 -2.30 -0.13 11.46
N LYS A 63 -1.17 -0.28 12.17
CA LYS A 63 -0.58 -1.59 12.45
C LYS A 63 -1.63 -2.60 12.89
N GLY A 64 -1.58 -3.77 12.26
CA GLY A 64 -2.50 -4.88 12.54
C GLY A 64 -3.72 -4.91 11.64
N GLN A 65 -3.97 -3.88 10.84
CA GLN A 65 -5.09 -3.85 9.92
C GLN A 65 -4.67 -4.33 8.53
N GLU A 66 -5.62 -4.92 7.81
CA GLU A 66 -5.48 -5.23 6.40
C GLU A 66 -6.32 -4.25 5.60
N ALA A 67 -5.84 -3.92 4.41
CA ALA A 67 -6.50 -2.92 3.57
C ALA A 67 -6.30 -3.23 2.10
N GLY A 68 -7.19 -2.70 1.26
CA GLY A 68 -7.02 -2.66 -0.18
C GLY A 68 -6.49 -1.29 -0.58
N MET A 69 -5.43 -1.27 -1.35
CA MET A 69 -4.77 -0.03 -1.77
C MET A 69 -4.65 0.06 -3.27
N ILE A 70 -4.84 1.26 -3.79
CA ILE A 70 -4.52 1.60 -5.17
C ILE A 70 -3.45 2.67 -5.13
N PHE A 71 -2.42 2.48 -5.95
CA PHE A 71 -1.30 3.42 -6.03
C PHE A 71 -1.30 4.12 -7.39
N GLY A 72 -0.89 5.35 -7.41
CA GLY A 72 -0.79 6.14 -8.63
C GLY A 72 0.53 6.90 -8.71
N PRO A 73 1.38 6.57 -9.68
CA PRO A 73 1.23 5.52 -10.69
C PRO A 73 1.40 4.11 -10.10
N PRO A 74 0.72 3.10 -10.66
CA PRO A 74 0.89 1.75 -10.17
C PRO A 74 2.27 1.21 -10.51
N LEU A 75 2.87 0.49 -9.56
CA LEU A 75 4.13 -0.21 -9.75
C LEU A 75 3.84 -1.71 -9.90
N ASP A 76 4.80 -2.46 -10.43
CA ASP A 76 4.66 -3.90 -10.57
C ASP A 76 5.01 -4.60 -9.27
N PHE A 77 4.12 -4.46 -8.30
CA PHE A 77 4.31 -5.10 -7.00
C PHE A 77 4.16 -6.61 -7.08
N LEU A 78 5.00 -7.30 -6.31
CA LEU A 78 4.88 -8.74 -6.08
C LEU A 78 4.48 -8.96 -4.63
N VAL A 79 3.83 -10.11 -4.38
CA VAL A 79 3.52 -10.52 -3.00
C VAL A 79 4.83 -10.57 -2.21
N GLY A 80 4.81 -9.98 -1.03
CA GLY A 80 5.99 -9.86 -0.17
C GLY A 80 6.72 -8.53 -0.27
N ASP A 81 6.43 -7.74 -1.30
CA ASP A 81 6.98 -6.38 -1.38
C ASP A 81 6.48 -5.53 -0.21
N VAL A 82 7.27 -4.54 0.17
CA VAL A 82 6.95 -3.66 1.29
C VAL A 82 6.77 -2.25 0.76
N VAL A 83 5.73 -1.58 1.24
CA VAL A 83 5.49 -0.17 0.94
C VAL A 83 5.66 0.63 2.21
N LYS A 84 6.37 1.75 2.11
CA LYS A 84 6.64 2.62 3.26
C LYS A 84 6.10 4.01 2.97
N SER A 85 5.37 4.55 3.94
CA SER A 85 4.94 5.94 3.88
C SER A 85 6.12 6.81 4.27
N ILE A 86 6.53 7.65 3.34
CA ILE A 86 7.64 8.59 3.54
C ILE A 86 7.07 10.01 3.55
N LEU A 87 7.51 10.76 4.50
CA LEU A 87 7.09 12.15 4.61
C LEU A 87 8.12 13.07 4.10
#